data_86997c2a7d25ae587b45046a98bf5595
#
_entry.id   86997c2a7d25ae587b45046a98bf5595
#
_cell.length_a   1.000
_cell.length_b   1.000
_cell.length_c   1.000
_cell.angle_alpha   90.00
_cell.angle_beta   90.00
_cell.angle_gamma   90.00
#
_symmetry.space_group_name_H-M   'P 1'
#
loop_
_entity.id
_entity.type
_entity.pdbx_description
1 polymer ?
#
loop_
_entity_poly.entity_id
_entity_poly.type
_entity_poly.pdbx_seq_one_letter_code
_entity_poly.pdbx_strand_id
1 'polypeptide(L)'
;MPAILGRTFIQTGLFIVAHDAIHKSVIPSNRRLNHWIGRLAVTLYAFLPYQKLSLKHWQHHRNPGQISDPDFHDGIRCNAFAWYLRFMQGYLGGRQKIVLLLGMGTVFHTLQLGFHISVTKLILFWVLPIVLSSMQLFFFGTYLPHRSSVDSTKSGTTGNSHQATSSNYPLVWSFLTCYHFGYHWEHHEYPSLPWYRLPTVRQPQLQKQPIKTDIGNPLVLRLATTSPLFTLLLIAC
;
A
#
# COMPACT_ATOMS: atom_id res chain seq x y z
N MET A 1 2.90 -16.67 16.23
CA MET A 1 2.09 -15.65 15.54
C MET A 1 2.58 -14.20 15.76
N PRO A 2 2.79 -13.65 16.98
CA PRO A 2 3.24 -12.26 17.15
C PRO A 2 4.53 -11.91 16.43
N ALA A 3 5.51 -12.81 16.43
CA ALA A 3 6.79 -12.60 15.75
C ALA A 3 6.67 -12.47 14.21
N ILE A 4 5.76 -13.22 13.59
CA ILE A 4 5.49 -13.11 12.14
C ILE A 4 4.83 -11.76 11.84
N LEU A 5 3.86 -11.33 12.66
CA LEU A 5 3.21 -10.02 12.50
C LEU A 5 4.21 -8.87 12.69
N GLY A 6 5.04 -8.94 13.74
CA GLY A 6 6.10 -7.95 13.97
C GLY A 6 7.10 -7.90 12.82
N ARG A 7 7.50 -9.06 12.28
CA ARG A 7 8.39 -9.14 11.12
C ARG A 7 7.74 -8.60 9.86
N THR A 8 6.45 -8.87 9.65
CA THR A 8 5.66 -8.30 8.53
C THR A 8 5.60 -6.78 8.64
N PHE A 9 5.34 -6.24 9.83
CA PHE A 9 5.31 -4.81 10.07
C PHE A 9 6.65 -4.14 9.74
N ILE A 10 7.78 -4.70 10.20
CA ILE A 10 9.12 -4.20 9.86
C ILE A 10 9.36 -4.28 8.33
N GLN A 11 8.94 -5.38 7.69
CA GLN A 11 9.08 -5.54 6.24
C GLN A 11 8.29 -4.46 5.49
N THR A 12 7.06 -4.17 5.92
CA THR A 12 6.25 -3.07 5.39
C THR A 12 6.95 -1.73 5.56
N GLY A 13 7.57 -1.47 6.72
CA GLY A 13 8.35 -0.25 6.98
C GLY A 13 9.51 -0.03 5.99
N LEU A 14 10.19 -1.10 5.54
CA LEU A 14 11.20 -0.97 4.48
C LEU A 14 10.62 -0.43 3.18
N PHE A 15 9.45 -0.91 2.78
CA PHE A 15 8.78 -0.38 1.58
C PHE A 15 8.33 1.07 1.77
N ILE A 16 7.79 1.42 2.94
CA ILE A 16 7.38 2.80 3.25
C ILE A 16 8.56 3.75 3.20
N VAL A 17 9.75 3.37 3.71
CA VAL A 17 10.98 4.18 3.57
C VAL A 17 11.37 4.35 2.09
N ALA A 18 11.27 3.29 1.28
CA ALA A 18 11.56 3.39 -0.14
C ALA A 18 10.55 4.29 -0.88
N HIS A 19 9.28 4.21 -0.51
CA HIS A 19 8.20 5.05 -1.02
C HIS A 19 8.45 6.55 -0.69
N ASP A 20 8.74 6.87 0.56
CA ASP A 20 9.08 8.22 0.97
C ASP A 20 10.35 8.74 0.26
N ALA A 21 11.32 7.86 0.01
CA ALA A 21 12.50 8.23 -0.77
C ALA A 21 12.17 8.58 -2.24
N ILE A 22 11.14 7.96 -2.84
CA ILE A 22 10.63 8.35 -4.17
C ILE A 22 10.15 9.79 -4.15
N HIS A 23 9.46 10.19 -3.08
CA HIS A 23 8.98 11.56 -2.86
C HIS A 23 10.04 12.53 -2.31
N LYS A 24 11.28 12.07 -2.12
CA LYS A 24 12.41 12.85 -1.60
C LYS A 24 12.21 13.36 -0.18
N SER A 25 11.39 12.69 0.60
CA SER A 25 10.98 13.12 1.95
C SER A 25 11.79 12.48 3.09
N VAL A 26 12.60 11.44 2.82
CA VAL A 26 13.45 10.80 3.84
C VAL A 26 14.61 11.70 4.25
N ILE A 27 15.37 12.24 3.29
CA ILE A 27 16.42 13.22 3.52
C ILE A 27 16.30 14.34 2.47
N PRO A 28 15.43 15.34 2.70
CA PRO A 28 15.18 16.40 1.71
C PRO A 28 16.41 17.23 1.36
N SER A 29 17.33 17.42 2.31
CA SER A 29 18.56 18.20 2.15
C SER A 29 19.63 17.51 1.29
N ASN A 30 19.58 16.19 1.13
CA ASN A 30 20.55 15.43 0.35
C ASN A 30 19.87 14.40 -0.56
N ARG A 31 19.61 14.80 -1.81
CA ARG A 31 18.94 13.94 -2.81
C ARG A 31 19.68 12.64 -3.11
N ARG A 32 21.04 12.67 -3.11
CA ARG A 32 21.83 11.46 -3.39
C ARG A 32 21.63 10.44 -2.28
N LEU A 33 21.80 10.87 -1.03
CA LEU A 33 21.61 10.00 0.13
C LEU A 33 20.18 9.49 0.24
N ASN A 34 19.19 10.36 -0.01
CA ASN A 34 17.78 9.98 -0.07
C ASN A 34 17.53 8.82 -1.06
N HIS A 35 18.06 8.93 -2.30
CA HIS A 35 17.90 7.87 -3.28
C HIS A 35 18.68 6.59 -2.94
N TRP A 36 19.84 6.70 -2.29
CA TRP A 36 20.59 5.55 -1.82
C TRP A 36 19.81 4.79 -0.74
N ILE A 37 19.23 5.51 0.21
CA ILE A 37 18.37 4.90 1.25
C ILE A 37 17.17 4.18 0.60
N GLY A 38 16.50 4.82 -0.35
CA GLY A 38 15.38 4.19 -1.05
C GLY A 38 15.77 2.92 -1.81
N ARG A 39 16.93 2.94 -2.49
CA ARG A 39 17.46 1.75 -3.17
C ARG A 39 17.80 0.63 -2.19
N LEU A 40 18.47 0.95 -1.11
CA LEU A 40 18.81 -0.01 -0.08
C LEU A 40 17.55 -0.63 0.54
N ALA A 41 16.59 0.20 0.92
CA ALA A 41 15.35 -0.24 1.54
C ALA A 41 14.55 -1.19 0.64
N VAL A 42 14.39 -0.86 -0.65
CA VAL A 42 13.64 -1.71 -1.58
C VAL A 42 14.40 -2.96 -2.01
N THR A 43 15.74 -2.93 -1.99
CA THR A 43 16.58 -4.12 -2.20
C THR A 43 16.44 -5.08 -1.02
N LEU A 44 16.51 -4.59 0.20
CA LEU A 44 16.30 -5.37 1.42
C LEU A 44 14.85 -5.88 1.53
N TYR A 45 13.90 -5.15 0.97
CA TYR A 45 12.50 -5.59 0.93
C TYR A 45 12.33 -6.85 0.09
N ALA A 46 12.70 -6.83 -1.20
CA ALA A 46 12.57 -7.96 -2.12
C ALA A 46 13.30 -7.75 -3.46
N PHE A 47 14.50 -7.16 -3.47
CA PHE A 47 15.28 -6.92 -4.69
C PHE A 47 14.52 -6.18 -5.79
N LEU A 48 13.57 -5.30 -5.43
CA LEU A 48 12.80 -4.54 -6.41
C LEU A 48 13.63 -3.39 -7.01
N PRO A 49 13.43 -3.05 -8.29
CA PRO A 49 14.18 -1.98 -8.95
C PRO A 49 13.61 -0.61 -8.56
N TYR A 50 14.31 0.13 -7.74
CA TYR A 50 13.92 1.44 -7.23
C TYR A 50 13.48 2.42 -8.33
N GLN A 51 14.22 2.48 -9.45
CA GLN A 51 13.90 3.40 -10.56
C GLN A 51 12.55 3.04 -11.22
N LYS A 52 12.31 1.75 -11.49
CA LYS A 52 11.05 1.30 -12.08
C LYS A 52 9.88 1.54 -11.12
N LEU A 53 10.09 1.29 -9.83
CA LEU A 53 9.10 1.59 -8.79
C LEU A 53 8.78 3.08 -8.77
N SER A 54 9.81 3.95 -8.78
CA SER A 54 9.66 5.40 -8.80
C SER A 54 8.88 5.90 -10.03
N LEU A 55 9.22 5.40 -11.22
CA LEU A 55 8.53 5.80 -12.46
C LEU A 55 7.04 5.44 -12.41
N LYS A 56 6.71 4.21 -11.99
CA LYS A 56 5.33 3.76 -11.89
C LYS A 56 4.55 4.55 -10.83
N HIS A 57 5.16 4.78 -9.67
CA HIS A 57 4.53 5.52 -8.60
C HIS A 57 4.23 6.98 -9.00
N TRP A 58 5.14 7.65 -9.70
CA TRP A 58 4.86 8.97 -10.26
C TRP A 58 3.82 8.94 -11.39
N GLN A 59 3.74 7.86 -12.17
CA GLN A 59 2.69 7.68 -13.16
C GLN A 59 1.33 7.52 -12.47
N HIS A 60 1.25 6.78 -11.38
CA HIS A 60 0.08 6.66 -10.52
C HIS A 60 -0.36 8.03 -9.98
N HIS A 61 0.54 8.82 -9.39
CA HIS A 61 0.21 10.17 -8.90
C HIS A 61 -0.31 11.12 -9.98
N ARG A 62 0.13 10.97 -11.23
CA ARG A 62 -0.32 11.82 -12.34
C ARG A 62 -1.68 11.40 -12.88
N ASN A 63 -2.01 10.14 -12.83
CA ASN A 63 -3.21 9.56 -13.47
C ASN A 63 -3.95 8.60 -12.52
N PRO A 64 -4.23 8.99 -11.26
CA PRO A 64 -4.81 8.08 -10.29
C PRO A 64 -6.18 7.59 -10.74
N GLY A 65 -6.42 6.28 -10.64
CA GLY A 65 -7.70 5.66 -10.97
C GLY A 65 -8.05 5.65 -12.47
N GLN A 66 -7.11 5.95 -13.37
CA GLN A 66 -7.31 5.89 -14.82
C GLN A 66 -6.77 4.58 -15.41
N ILE A 67 -7.15 4.29 -16.66
CA ILE A 67 -6.65 3.10 -17.40
C ILE A 67 -5.11 3.12 -17.55
N SER A 68 -4.52 4.31 -17.63
CA SER A 68 -3.07 4.52 -17.70
C SER A 68 -2.34 4.39 -16.36
N ASP A 69 -3.08 4.28 -15.26
CA ASP A 69 -2.54 4.09 -13.92
C ASP A 69 -2.01 2.66 -13.76
N PRO A 70 -0.69 2.47 -13.52
CA PRO A 70 -0.11 1.14 -13.38
C PRO A 70 -0.58 0.38 -12.15
N ASP A 71 -1.13 1.08 -11.16
CA ASP A 71 -1.59 0.52 -9.89
C ASP A 71 -3.11 0.28 -9.87
N PHE A 72 -3.83 0.73 -10.92
CA PHE A 72 -5.28 0.57 -11.01
C PHE A 72 -5.67 -0.74 -11.73
N HIS A 73 -6.90 -1.19 -11.55
CA HIS A 73 -7.43 -2.37 -12.24
C HIS A 73 -7.75 -2.08 -13.73
N ASP A 74 -8.05 -3.13 -14.50
CA ASP A 74 -8.32 -3.06 -15.94
C ASP A 74 -9.76 -2.64 -16.31
N GLY A 75 -10.58 -2.24 -15.34
CA GLY A 75 -11.99 -1.92 -15.53
C GLY A 75 -12.93 -3.13 -15.56
N ILE A 76 -12.40 -4.35 -15.69
CA ILE A 76 -13.16 -5.60 -15.77
C ILE A 76 -13.07 -6.38 -14.45
N ARG A 77 -11.87 -6.43 -13.87
CA ARG A 77 -11.55 -7.25 -12.70
C ARG A 77 -11.34 -6.38 -11.47
N CYS A 78 -12.43 -5.89 -10.90
CA CYS A 78 -12.43 -4.95 -9.78
C CYS A 78 -12.29 -5.62 -8.41
N ASN A 79 -12.42 -6.95 -8.31
CA ASN A 79 -12.29 -7.63 -7.03
C ASN A 79 -10.84 -7.57 -6.51
N ALA A 80 -10.67 -7.48 -5.19
CA ALA A 80 -9.37 -7.25 -4.55
C ALA A 80 -8.29 -8.27 -4.95
N PHE A 81 -8.66 -9.55 -5.11
CA PHE A 81 -7.70 -10.59 -5.43
C PHE A 81 -7.18 -10.48 -6.88
N ALA A 82 -8.08 -10.33 -7.85
CA ALA A 82 -7.69 -10.19 -9.26
C ALA A 82 -6.91 -8.89 -9.49
N TRP A 83 -7.27 -7.81 -8.81
CA TRP A 83 -6.53 -6.55 -8.84
C TRP A 83 -5.13 -6.71 -8.21
N TYR A 84 -5.01 -7.38 -7.07
CA TYR A 84 -3.72 -7.69 -6.46
C TYR A 84 -2.80 -8.47 -7.41
N LEU A 85 -3.31 -9.51 -8.07
CA LEU A 85 -2.52 -10.28 -9.03
C LEU A 85 -2.05 -9.42 -10.20
N ARG A 86 -2.90 -8.56 -10.75
CA ARG A 86 -2.53 -7.61 -11.80
C ARG A 86 -1.46 -6.62 -11.33
N PHE A 87 -1.67 -6.02 -10.15
CA PHE A 87 -0.70 -5.14 -9.51
C PHE A 87 0.68 -5.82 -9.39
N MET A 88 0.72 -7.03 -8.84
CA MET A 88 1.96 -7.80 -8.70
C MET A 88 2.61 -8.12 -10.05
N GLN A 89 1.83 -8.51 -11.07
CA GLN A 89 2.35 -8.72 -12.42
C GLN A 89 3.02 -7.46 -13.01
N GLY A 90 2.45 -6.31 -12.74
CA GLY A 90 3.03 -5.03 -13.15
C GLY A 90 4.42 -4.77 -12.58
N TYR A 91 4.66 -5.18 -11.33
CA TYR A 91 5.95 -4.99 -10.65
C TYR A 91 6.94 -6.15 -10.87
N LEU A 92 6.44 -7.37 -11.00
CA LEU A 92 7.26 -8.58 -11.14
C LEU A 92 7.41 -9.06 -12.59
N GLY A 93 6.96 -8.29 -13.56
CA GLY A 93 7.04 -8.68 -14.99
C GLY A 93 8.45 -8.59 -15.60
N GLY A 94 8.72 -9.41 -16.62
CA GLY A 94 9.95 -9.38 -17.43
C GLY A 94 11.21 -9.73 -16.62
N ARG A 95 12.32 -9.02 -16.90
CA ARG A 95 13.62 -9.23 -16.24
C ARG A 95 13.57 -9.12 -14.73
N GLN A 96 12.63 -8.35 -14.18
CA GLN A 96 12.50 -8.17 -12.74
C GLN A 96 12.17 -9.47 -12.01
N LYS A 97 11.35 -10.31 -12.60
CA LYS A 97 11.06 -11.66 -12.06
C LYS A 97 12.34 -12.49 -11.90
N ILE A 98 13.23 -12.43 -12.89
CA ILE A 98 14.50 -13.17 -12.86
C ILE A 98 15.40 -12.61 -11.74
N VAL A 99 15.56 -11.28 -11.63
CA VAL A 99 16.37 -10.64 -10.59
C VAL A 99 15.85 -11.00 -9.20
N LEU A 100 14.53 -10.95 -9.02
CA LEU A 100 13.89 -11.32 -7.76
C LEU A 100 14.15 -12.80 -7.42
N LEU A 101 13.91 -13.71 -8.36
CA LEU A 101 14.11 -15.15 -8.14
C LEU A 101 15.56 -15.48 -7.85
N LEU A 102 16.51 -14.92 -8.60
CA LEU A 102 17.93 -15.14 -8.38
C LEU A 102 18.39 -14.53 -7.06
N GLY A 103 18.03 -13.25 -6.79
CA GLY A 103 18.43 -12.57 -5.55
C GLY A 103 17.87 -13.24 -4.31
N MET A 104 16.56 -13.48 -4.29
CA MET A 104 15.89 -14.18 -3.17
C MET A 104 16.38 -15.62 -3.03
N GLY A 105 16.55 -16.35 -4.15
CA GLY A 105 17.07 -17.71 -4.16
C GLY A 105 18.50 -17.78 -3.61
N THR A 106 19.37 -16.87 -4.04
CA THR A 106 20.76 -16.81 -3.53
C THR A 106 20.77 -16.59 -2.02
N VAL A 107 20.03 -15.58 -1.53
CA VAL A 107 19.96 -15.30 -0.08
C VAL A 107 19.36 -16.49 0.67
N PHE A 108 18.28 -17.09 0.14
CA PHE A 108 17.64 -18.25 0.75
C PHE A 108 18.61 -19.41 0.93
N HIS A 109 19.31 -19.79 -0.13
CA HIS A 109 20.27 -20.91 -0.08
C HIS A 109 21.52 -20.60 0.73
N THR A 110 21.98 -19.34 0.71
CA THR A 110 23.09 -18.91 1.59
C THR A 110 22.70 -19.04 3.07
N LEU A 111 21.51 -18.61 3.44
CA LEU A 111 21.02 -18.74 4.82
C LEU A 111 20.78 -20.20 5.21
N GLN A 112 20.25 -21.01 4.28
CA GLN A 112 19.98 -22.43 4.52
C GLN A 112 21.27 -23.24 4.65
N LEU A 113 22.17 -23.14 3.65
CA LEU A 113 23.35 -24.00 3.54
C LEU A 113 24.55 -23.43 4.32
N GLY A 114 24.76 -22.10 4.27
CA GLY A 114 25.88 -21.45 4.93
C GLY A 114 25.67 -21.22 6.42
N PHE A 115 24.43 -20.87 6.82
CA PHE A 115 24.09 -20.58 8.22
C PHE A 115 23.23 -21.68 8.87
N HIS A 116 22.96 -22.76 8.16
CA HIS A 116 22.16 -23.92 8.64
C HIS A 116 20.78 -23.54 9.18
N ILE A 117 20.16 -22.48 8.64
CA ILE A 117 18.82 -22.07 9.05
C ILE A 117 17.80 -23.00 8.38
N SER A 118 16.90 -23.59 9.17
CA SER A 118 15.90 -24.51 8.64
C SER A 118 14.97 -23.83 7.62
N VAL A 119 14.58 -24.54 6.59
CA VAL A 119 13.64 -24.09 5.55
C VAL A 119 12.34 -23.54 6.16
N THR A 120 11.81 -24.23 7.18
CA THR A 120 10.60 -23.78 7.87
C THR A 120 10.77 -22.37 8.47
N LYS A 121 11.90 -22.10 9.13
CA LYS A 121 12.19 -20.76 9.68
C LYS A 121 12.30 -19.72 8.58
N LEU A 122 12.96 -20.02 7.46
CA LEU A 122 13.08 -19.11 6.31
C LEU A 122 11.71 -18.80 5.70
N ILE A 123 10.86 -19.82 5.52
CA ILE A 123 9.50 -19.60 5.00
C ILE A 123 8.69 -18.74 5.97
N LEU A 124 8.65 -19.08 7.26
CA LEU A 124 7.79 -18.40 8.23
C LEU A 124 8.25 -16.98 8.59
N PHE A 125 9.57 -16.73 8.65
CA PHE A 125 10.10 -15.47 9.16
C PHE A 125 10.75 -14.57 8.10
N TRP A 126 10.83 -15.03 6.85
CA TRP A 126 11.35 -14.22 5.76
C TRP A 126 10.41 -14.18 4.56
N VAL A 127 10.04 -15.31 3.96
CA VAL A 127 9.19 -15.35 2.77
C VAL A 127 7.76 -14.90 3.09
N LEU A 128 7.13 -15.51 4.09
CA LEU A 128 5.75 -15.19 4.49
C LEU A 128 5.56 -13.72 4.88
N PRO A 129 6.43 -13.08 5.69
CA PRO A 129 6.34 -11.64 5.96
C PRO A 129 6.42 -10.75 4.72
N ILE A 130 7.20 -11.10 3.69
CA ILE A 130 7.26 -10.35 2.43
C ILE A 130 5.91 -10.44 1.70
N VAL A 131 5.33 -11.63 1.62
CA VAL A 131 4.03 -11.83 0.98
C VAL A 131 2.93 -11.06 1.74
N LEU A 132 2.86 -11.22 3.06
CA LEU A 132 1.88 -10.52 3.89
C LEU A 132 2.04 -9.00 3.80
N SER A 133 3.29 -8.51 3.80
CA SER A 133 3.58 -7.09 3.62
C SER A 133 3.12 -6.57 2.25
N SER A 134 3.35 -7.33 1.17
CA SER A 134 2.89 -6.91 -0.16
C SER A 134 1.35 -6.85 -0.25
N MET A 135 0.66 -7.80 0.39
CA MET A 135 -0.81 -7.76 0.49
C MET A 135 -1.29 -6.58 1.33
N GLN A 136 -0.62 -6.29 2.46
CA GLN A 136 -0.92 -5.16 3.33
C GLN A 136 -0.75 -3.83 2.60
N LEU A 137 0.37 -3.63 1.91
CA LEU A 137 0.65 -2.43 1.11
C LEU A 137 -0.38 -2.24 -0.01
N PHE A 138 -0.68 -3.30 -0.75
CA PHE A 138 -1.72 -3.25 -1.78
C PHE A 138 -3.09 -2.90 -1.19
N PHE A 139 -3.49 -3.56 -0.10
CA PHE A 139 -4.81 -3.38 0.47
C PHE A 139 -5.02 -1.96 1.02
N PHE A 140 -4.09 -1.46 1.82
CA PHE A 140 -4.20 -0.14 2.46
C PHE A 140 -3.72 1.02 1.58
N GLY A 141 -2.79 0.78 0.66
CA GLY A 141 -2.20 1.82 -0.18
C GLY A 141 -2.78 1.90 -1.59
N THR A 142 -3.48 0.85 -2.06
CA THR A 142 -4.01 0.83 -3.44
C THR A 142 -5.50 0.52 -3.44
N TYR A 143 -5.90 -0.65 -2.95
CA TYR A 143 -7.27 -1.12 -3.09
C TYR A 143 -8.27 -0.27 -2.31
N LEU A 144 -8.12 -0.11 -1.01
CA LEU A 144 -9.07 0.67 -0.20
C LEU A 144 -9.17 2.13 -0.64
N PRO A 145 -8.06 2.84 -0.91
CA PRO A 145 -8.13 4.23 -1.33
C PRO A 145 -8.81 4.45 -2.68
N HIS A 146 -8.62 3.54 -3.64
CA HIS A 146 -9.05 3.74 -5.03
C HIS A 146 -10.28 2.94 -5.45
N ARG A 147 -10.82 2.04 -4.61
CA ARG A 147 -11.97 1.18 -4.97
C ARG A 147 -13.23 1.97 -5.30
N SER A 148 -13.47 3.11 -4.66
CA SER A 148 -14.65 3.95 -4.93
C SER A 148 -14.54 4.78 -6.20
N SER A 149 -13.36 4.87 -6.82
CA SER A 149 -13.18 5.51 -8.14
C SER A 149 -13.90 4.74 -9.25
N VAL A 150 -14.17 3.45 -9.04
CA VAL A 150 -14.92 2.58 -9.96
C VAL A 150 -16.35 3.09 -10.15
N ASP A 151 -16.99 3.57 -9.08
CA ASP A 151 -18.37 4.04 -9.14
C ASP A 151 -18.49 5.47 -9.72
N SER A 152 -17.44 6.29 -9.56
CA SER A 152 -17.45 7.68 -9.99
C SER A 152 -17.27 7.85 -11.51
N THR A 153 -16.65 6.90 -12.21
CA THR A 153 -16.60 6.90 -13.68
C THR A 153 -17.98 6.77 -14.33
N LYS A 154 -18.97 6.24 -13.59
CA LYS A 154 -20.36 6.12 -14.02
C LYS A 154 -21.19 7.37 -13.71
N SER A 155 -20.76 8.25 -12.83
CA SER A 155 -21.59 9.35 -12.28
C SER A 155 -21.16 10.76 -12.69
N GLY A 156 -20.05 10.97 -13.38
CA GLY A 156 -19.65 12.30 -13.89
C GLY A 156 -19.44 13.41 -12.81
N THR A 157 -19.51 13.07 -11.53
CA THR A 157 -19.50 14.02 -10.41
C THR A 157 -18.32 13.77 -9.47
N THR A 158 -17.10 14.17 -9.85
CA THR A 158 -16.00 14.08 -8.90
C THR A 158 -15.17 15.33 -8.84
N GLY A 159 -15.40 16.14 -7.81
CA GLY A 159 -14.44 17.14 -7.35
C GLY A 159 -13.21 16.53 -6.64
N ASN A 160 -12.97 15.23 -6.73
CA ASN A 160 -11.80 14.55 -6.18
C ASN A 160 -10.77 14.29 -7.29
N SER A 161 -9.88 15.26 -7.50
CA SER A 161 -8.83 15.20 -8.52
C SER A 161 -7.85 14.02 -8.32
N HIS A 162 -7.72 13.48 -7.09
CA HIS A 162 -6.82 12.38 -6.77
C HIS A 162 -7.44 11.01 -6.93
N GLN A 163 -8.76 10.91 -7.18
CA GLN A 163 -9.46 9.63 -7.27
C GLN A 163 -9.11 8.69 -6.09
N ALA A 164 -8.87 9.27 -4.92
CA ALA A 164 -8.40 8.59 -3.73
C ALA A 164 -9.23 8.99 -2.51
N THR A 165 -9.35 8.07 -1.56
CA THR A 165 -10.01 8.30 -0.26
C THR A 165 -9.05 7.95 0.87
N SER A 166 -9.25 8.54 2.04
CA SER A 166 -8.49 8.22 3.25
C SER A 166 -9.33 7.41 4.24
N SER A 167 -8.68 6.48 4.92
CA SER A 167 -9.32 5.71 5.98
C SER A 167 -9.67 6.59 7.19
N ASN A 168 -10.78 6.26 7.89
CA ASN A 168 -11.18 6.91 9.13
C ASN A 168 -10.57 6.27 10.40
N TYR A 169 -9.46 5.56 10.26
CA TYR A 169 -8.85 4.89 11.39
C TYR A 169 -8.25 5.91 12.38
N PRO A 170 -8.43 5.68 13.70
CA PRO A 170 -7.70 6.39 14.73
C PRO A 170 -6.18 6.27 14.52
N LEU A 171 -5.41 7.23 15.02
CA LEU A 171 -3.98 7.37 14.82
C LEU A 171 -3.20 6.05 15.04
N VAL A 172 -3.45 5.37 16.16
CA VAL A 172 -2.78 4.10 16.49
C VAL A 172 -3.09 3.01 15.46
N TRP A 173 -4.35 2.84 15.09
CA TRP A 173 -4.75 1.84 14.10
C TRP A 173 -4.25 2.17 12.69
N SER A 174 -4.27 3.44 12.32
CA SER A 174 -3.70 3.88 11.04
C SER A 174 -2.20 3.59 10.95
N PHE A 175 -1.45 3.76 12.04
CA PHE A 175 -0.04 3.39 12.13
C PHE A 175 0.16 1.87 12.05
N LEU A 176 -0.53 1.11 12.91
CA LEU A 176 -0.35 -0.34 13.00
C LEU A 176 -0.81 -1.08 11.74
N THR A 177 -1.81 -0.57 11.04
CA THR A 177 -2.28 -1.20 9.80
C THR A 177 -1.32 -1.01 8.65
N CYS A 178 -0.70 0.15 8.46
CA CYS A 178 0.25 0.38 7.37
C CYS A 178 0.94 1.76 7.45
N TYR A 179 1.56 2.13 8.57
CA TYR A 179 2.34 3.37 8.67
C TYR A 179 1.59 4.62 8.16
N HIS A 180 0.33 4.79 8.51
CA HIS A 180 -0.54 5.85 8.02
C HIS A 180 -0.76 5.88 6.50
N PHE A 181 -0.37 4.83 5.76
CA PHE A 181 -0.52 4.78 4.31
C PHE A 181 -1.99 4.78 3.86
N GLY A 182 -2.91 4.45 4.78
CA GLY A 182 -4.34 4.61 4.59
C GLY A 182 -4.84 6.07 4.58
N TYR A 183 -4.00 7.07 4.93
CA TYR A 183 -4.27 8.49 4.71
C TYR A 183 -3.82 8.88 3.30
N HIS A 184 -4.37 8.20 2.33
CA HIS A 184 -3.87 8.17 0.96
C HIS A 184 -4.23 9.43 0.17
N TRP A 185 -5.40 10.02 0.44
CA TRP A 185 -5.76 11.31 -0.15
C TRP A 185 -4.79 12.41 0.29
N GLU A 186 -4.45 12.48 1.56
CA GLU A 186 -3.47 13.42 2.10
C GLU A 186 -2.08 13.17 1.52
N HIS A 187 -1.72 11.91 1.27
CA HIS A 187 -0.49 11.57 0.59
C HIS A 187 -0.46 12.08 -0.86
N HIS A 188 -1.55 11.95 -1.61
CA HIS A 188 -1.64 12.50 -2.97
C HIS A 188 -1.60 14.01 -3.00
N GLU A 189 -2.24 14.69 -2.05
CA GLU A 189 -2.26 16.17 -1.95
C GLU A 189 -0.90 16.71 -1.50
N TYR A 190 -0.21 16.03 -0.57
CA TYR A 190 1.07 16.45 0.01
C TYR A 190 2.15 15.37 -0.15
N PRO A 191 2.55 14.99 -1.37
CA PRO A 191 3.42 13.83 -1.59
C PRO A 191 4.85 14.02 -1.02
N SER A 192 5.27 15.23 -0.75
CA SER A 192 6.55 15.53 -0.11
C SER A 192 6.56 15.34 1.41
N LEU A 193 5.41 15.09 2.03
CA LEU A 193 5.35 14.80 3.46
C LEU A 193 5.68 13.32 3.72
N PRO A 194 6.60 13.03 4.65
CA PRO A 194 6.85 11.66 5.06
C PRO A 194 5.66 11.06 5.80
N TRP A 195 5.54 9.74 5.75
CA TRP A 195 4.42 8.98 6.31
C TRP A 195 4.02 9.40 7.73
N TYR A 196 4.99 9.68 8.62
CA TYR A 196 4.73 10.06 10.02
C TYR A 196 4.16 11.47 10.19
N ARG A 197 4.19 12.29 9.13
CA ARG A 197 3.59 13.63 9.12
C ARG A 197 2.21 13.68 8.48
N LEU A 198 1.77 12.66 7.77
CA LEU A 198 0.43 12.62 7.17
C LEU A 198 -0.70 12.87 8.18
N PRO A 199 -0.63 12.37 9.44
CA PRO A 199 -1.64 12.70 10.45
C PRO A 199 -1.80 14.19 10.75
N THR A 200 -0.75 15.01 10.58
CA THR A 200 -0.79 16.45 10.90
C THR A 200 -1.56 17.26 9.86
N VAL A 201 -1.64 16.77 8.63
CA VAL A 201 -2.36 17.42 7.52
C VAL A 201 -3.70 16.75 7.24
N ARG A 202 -3.98 15.64 7.94
CA ARG A 202 -5.27 14.98 7.84
C ARG A 202 -6.36 15.95 8.23
N GLN A 203 -7.03 16.49 7.21
CA GLN A 203 -8.15 17.38 7.46
C GLN A 203 -9.38 16.57 7.88
N PRO A 204 -10.20 17.08 8.79
CA PRO A 204 -11.52 16.53 9.07
C PRO A 204 -12.48 16.80 7.89
N GLN A 205 -12.01 16.70 6.66
CA GLN A 205 -12.81 16.96 5.45
C GLN A 205 -13.92 15.93 5.24
N LEU A 206 -13.85 14.78 5.89
CA LEU A 206 -14.95 13.82 5.92
C LEU A 206 -16.17 14.32 6.70
N GLN A 207 -16.05 15.40 7.50
CA GLN A 207 -17.21 16.06 8.11
C GLN A 207 -17.93 17.02 7.16
N LYS A 208 -17.40 17.34 5.97
CA LYS A 208 -18.01 18.25 5.00
C LYS A 208 -18.69 17.59 3.81
N GLN A 209 -18.66 16.26 3.69
CA GLN A 209 -19.65 15.63 2.83
C GLN A 209 -21.00 15.74 3.56
N PRO A 210 -22.02 16.40 2.93
CA PRO A 210 -23.35 16.36 3.52
C PRO A 210 -23.67 14.87 3.69
N ILE A 211 -23.93 14.48 4.93
CA ILE A 211 -24.60 13.22 5.21
C ILE A 211 -25.83 13.28 4.32
N LYS A 212 -25.88 12.49 3.25
CA LYS A 212 -27.15 12.14 2.62
C LYS A 212 -27.90 11.43 3.71
N THR A 213 -28.66 12.20 4.46
CA THR A 213 -29.67 11.69 5.37
C THR A 213 -30.72 11.05 4.48
N ASP A 214 -30.51 9.79 4.11
CA ASP A 214 -31.61 8.88 3.83
C ASP A 214 -32.33 8.69 5.18
N ILE A 215 -33.12 9.73 5.52
CA ILE A 215 -34.10 9.68 6.59
C ILE A 215 -35.15 8.72 6.11
N GLY A 216 -34.97 7.44 6.36
CA GLY A 216 -35.94 6.41 6.00
C GLY A 216 -35.59 4.98 6.37
N ASN A 217 -34.40 4.65 6.84
CA ASN A 217 -34.10 3.27 7.19
C ASN A 217 -33.42 3.14 8.58
N PRO A 218 -34.20 2.70 9.62
CA PRO A 218 -33.70 2.58 11.00
C PRO A 218 -32.67 1.47 11.21
N LEU A 219 -32.32 0.68 10.18
CA LEU A 219 -31.36 -0.42 10.27
C LEU A 219 -29.88 0.02 10.14
N VAL A 220 -29.60 1.22 9.62
CA VAL A 220 -28.23 1.69 9.37
C VAL A 220 -27.55 2.24 10.63
N LEU A 221 -28.33 2.60 11.66
CA LEU A 221 -27.78 3.22 12.87
C LEU A 221 -27.10 2.26 13.85
N ARG A 222 -27.23 0.94 13.66
CA ARG A 222 -26.69 -0.07 14.59
C ARG A 222 -25.33 -0.68 14.17
N LEU A 223 -24.81 -0.37 12.98
CA LEU A 223 -23.56 -0.99 12.48
C LEU A 223 -22.31 -0.11 12.62
N ALA A 224 -22.44 1.12 13.13
CA ALA A 224 -21.31 2.04 13.26
C ALA A 224 -20.41 1.77 14.49
N THR A 225 -20.75 0.81 15.35
CA THR A 225 -20.03 0.54 16.60
C THR A 225 -19.33 -0.83 16.66
N THR A 226 -19.26 -1.57 15.57
CA THR A 226 -18.62 -2.90 15.59
C THR A 226 -17.16 -2.86 15.19
N SER A 227 -16.37 -3.57 15.97
CA SER A 227 -14.93 -3.80 15.91
C SER A 227 -14.39 -4.03 14.49
N PRO A 228 -13.17 -3.52 14.15
CA PRO A 228 -12.54 -3.67 12.83
C PRO A 228 -12.29 -5.12 12.37
N LEU A 229 -12.44 -6.10 13.24
CA LEU A 229 -12.32 -7.53 12.93
C LEU A 229 -13.49 -8.08 12.10
N PHE A 230 -14.68 -7.44 12.15
CA PHE A 230 -15.87 -7.93 11.43
C PHE A 230 -15.97 -7.44 9.98
N THR A 231 -15.23 -6.38 9.63
CA THR A 231 -15.25 -5.82 8.26
C THR A 231 -14.48 -6.69 7.26
N LEU A 232 -13.67 -7.62 7.72
CA LEU A 232 -12.87 -8.53 6.86
C LEU A 232 -13.69 -9.65 6.21
N LEU A 233 -14.92 -9.90 6.66
CA LEU A 233 -15.74 -11.06 6.20
C LEU A 233 -16.87 -10.70 5.23
N LEU A 234 -17.13 -9.42 4.96
CA LEU A 234 -18.26 -8.97 4.12
C LEU A 234 -17.84 -8.31 2.80
N ILE A 235 -16.68 -8.67 2.24
CA ILE A 235 -16.24 -8.18 0.92
C ILE A 235 -16.39 -9.30 -0.11
N ALA A 236 -17.62 -9.65 -0.42
CA ALA A 236 -17.97 -10.27 -1.69
C ALA A 236 -18.84 -9.26 -2.46
N CYS A 237 -18.25 -8.70 -3.56
CA CYS A 237 -18.81 -7.75 -4.54
C CYS A 237 -19.04 -6.34 -4.07
#